data_4cadc68cfc139dcbd6ecc6dd764cb833
#
_entry.id   4cadc68cfc139dcbd6ecc6dd764cb833
#
_cell.length_a   1.000
_cell.length_b   1.000
_cell.length_c   1.000
_cell.angle_alpha   90.00
_cell.angle_beta   90.00
_cell.angle_gamma   90.00
#
_symmetry.space_group_name_H-M   'P 1'
#
loop_
_entity.id
_entity.type
_entity.pdbx_description
1 polymer ?
#
loop_
_entity_poly.entity_id
_entity_poly.type
_entity_poly.pdbx_seq_one_letter_code
_entity_poly.pdbx_strand_id
1 'polypeptide(L)'
;MAAVQKRAIDLLTESFDANQRTKFELDIDGKKTFDFYFKPITRADRLEVNGQGGGDDAIKMTTLMLIKKAENEDGTKCFQLGDVAALRRLPEKVLNQMELALFGVDKDGNPLEQLEIEMAKKD
;
A
#
# COMPACT_ATOMS: atom_id res chain seq x y z
N MET A 1 -16.73 36.94 -14.71
CA MET A 1 -17.23 35.71 -14.76
C MET A 1 -16.98 34.94 -13.51
N ALA A 2 -17.88 34.23 -13.13
CA ALA A 2 -17.74 33.57 -11.89
C ALA A 2 -16.73 32.50 -11.98
N ALA A 3 -16.00 32.32 -10.95
CA ALA A 3 -15.04 31.25 -10.91
C ALA A 3 -15.78 29.93 -10.91
N VAL A 4 -15.21 28.99 -11.53
CA VAL A 4 -15.79 27.66 -11.54
C VAL A 4 -15.60 27.09 -10.18
N GLN A 5 -16.69 26.68 -9.57
CA GLN A 5 -16.62 26.12 -8.26
C GLN A 5 -16.30 24.67 -8.39
N LYS A 6 -15.32 24.19 -7.67
CA LYS A 6 -14.95 22.80 -7.75
C LYS A 6 -15.97 21.96 -7.01
N ARG A 7 -16.24 20.83 -7.54
CA ARG A 7 -17.15 19.89 -6.90
C ARG A 7 -16.39 19.12 -5.81
N ALA A 8 -17.15 18.59 -4.88
CA ALA A 8 -16.55 17.82 -3.79
C ALA A 8 -15.64 16.72 -4.30
N ILE A 9 -16.05 16.02 -5.37
CA ILE A 9 -15.23 14.94 -5.89
C ILE A 9 -13.88 15.47 -6.41
N ASP A 10 -13.86 16.66 -6.99
CA ASP A 10 -12.62 17.24 -7.49
C ASP A 10 -11.70 17.61 -6.32
N LEU A 11 -12.26 18.17 -5.27
CA LEU A 11 -11.47 18.54 -4.11
C LEU A 11 -10.92 17.31 -3.41
N LEU A 12 -11.71 16.26 -3.31
CA LEU A 12 -11.27 15.04 -2.67
C LEU A 12 -10.18 14.35 -3.48
N THR A 13 -10.33 14.31 -4.81
CA THR A 13 -9.31 13.67 -5.61
C THR A 13 -8.00 14.45 -5.59
N GLU A 14 -8.07 15.75 -5.50
CA GLU A 14 -6.85 16.55 -5.42
C GLU A 14 -6.19 16.39 -4.06
N SER A 15 -6.99 16.29 -3.00
CA SER A 15 -6.45 16.21 -1.65
C SER A 15 -5.88 14.83 -1.34
N PHE A 16 -6.48 13.81 -1.91
CA PHE A 16 -6.10 12.43 -1.61
C PHE A 16 -5.66 11.71 -2.88
N ASP A 17 -4.55 12.16 -3.42
CA ASP A 17 -4.02 11.62 -4.66
C ASP A 17 -3.66 10.16 -4.50
N ALA A 18 -4.31 9.31 -5.25
CA ALA A 18 -4.08 7.87 -5.18
C ALA A 18 -2.69 7.49 -5.66
N ASN A 19 -1.96 8.42 -6.25
CA ASN A 19 -0.61 8.13 -6.69
C ASN A 19 0.45 8.39 -5.62
N GLN A 20 0.07 8.96 -4.49
CA GLN A 20 1.00 9.11 -3.41
C GLN A 20 1.39 7.73 -2.92
N ARG A 21 2.62 7.56 -2.54
CA ARG A 21 3.09 6.26 -2.09
C ARG A 21 3.71 6.36 -0.72
N THR A 22 3.60 5.30 0.05
CA THR A 22 4.24 5.19 1.34
C THR A 22 5.40 4.22 1.17
N LYS A 23 6.58 4.61 1.64
CA LYS A 23 7.74 3.74 1.57
C LYS A 23 7.86 2.95 2.86
N PHE A 24 8.06 1.66 2.73
CA PHE A 24 8.26 0.79 3.87
C PHE A 24 9.58 0.03 3.71
N GLU A 25 10.47 0.19 4.70
CA GLU A 25 11.74 -0.50 4.69
C GLU A 25 11.61 -1.73 5.58
N LEU A 26 11.66 -2.89 5.00
CA LEU A 26 11.53 -4.13 5.74
C LEU A 26 12.82 -4.41 6.48
N ASP A 27 12.71 -4.47 7.81
CA ASP A 27 13.86 -4.65 8.66
C ASP A 27 13.66 -5.90 9.47
N ILE A 28 14.50 -6.90 9.27
CA ILE A 28 14.43 -8.14 9.99
C ILE A 28 15.63 -8.24 10.92
N ASP A 29 15.35 -8.22 12.21
CA ASP A 29 16.37 -8.33 13.25
C ASP A 29 17.47 -7.28 13.09
N GLY A 30 17.08 -6.05 12.80
CA GLY A 30 18.02 -4.94 12.67
C GLY A 30 18.71 -4.85 11.33
N LYS A 31 18.35 -5.72 10.39
CA LYS A 31 18.96 -5.69 9.08
C LYS A 31 17.95 -5.32 8.02
N LYS A 32 18.19 -4.26 7.29
CA LYS A 32 17.32 -3.83 6.24
C LYS A 32 17.37 -4.82 5.10
N THR A 33 16.23 -5.34 4.71
CA THR A 33 16.15 -6.37 3.69
C THR A 33 15.63 -5.88 2.36
N PHE A 34 14.61 -5.08 2.35
CA PHE A 34 13.99 -4.67 1.11
C PHE A 34 13.11 -3.45 1.31
N ASP A 35 12.96 -2.62 0.28
CA ASP A 35 12.11 -1.45 0.33
C ASP A 35 10.87 -1.70 -0.51
N PHE A 36 9.71 -1.54 0.10
CA PHE A 36 8.44 -1.68 -0.59
C PHE A 36 7.78 -0.32 -0.69
N TYR A 37 6.98 -0.14 -1.71
CA TYR A 37 6.22 1.10 -1.89
C TYR A 37 4.75 0.74 -2.03
N PHE A 38 3.88 1.45 -1.33
CA PHE A 38 2.46 1.16 -1.34
C PHE A 38 1.66 2.40 -1.67
N LYS A 39 0.75 2.29 -2.62
CA LYS A 39 -0.22 3.35 -2.88
C LYS A 39 -1.38 3.15 -1.91
N PRO A 40 -2.15 4.20 -1.63
CA PRO A 40 -3.27 4.07 -0.70
C PRO A 40 -4.26 3.01 -1.15
N ILE A 41 -4.86 2.32 -0.21
CA ILE A 41 -5.86 1.32 -0.51
C ILE A 41 -7.17 2.03 -0.79
N THR A 42 -7.82 1.69 -1.89
CA THR A 42 -9.08 2.28 -2.27
C THR A 42 -10.20 1.26 -2.15
N ARG A 43 -11.43 1.74 -2.25
CA ARG A 43 -12.59 0.84 -2.25
C ARG A 43 -12.53 -0.09 -3.46
N ALA A 44 -12.04 0.42 -4.59
CA ALA A 44 -11.90 -0.40 -5.79
C ALA A 44 -10.92 -1.55 -5.56
N ASP A 45 -9.85 -1.28 -4.82
CA ASP A 45 -8.87 -2.33 -4.48
C ASP A 45 -9.56 -3.43 -3.65
N ARG A 46 -10.39 -3.03 -2.70
CA ARG A 46 -11.05 -4.00 -1.84
C ARG A 46 -12.05 -4.85 -2.61
N LEU A 47 -12.76 -4.23 -3.54
CA LEU A 47 -13.72 -4.96 -4.36
C LEU A 47 -13.01 -5.98 -5.24
N GLU A 48 -11.88 -5.59 -5.79
CA GLU A 48 -11.12 -6.51 -6.63
C GLU A 48 -10.60 -7.68 -5.80
N VAL A 49 -10.06 -7.42 -4.62
CA VAL A 49 -9.53 -8.47 -3.76
C VAL A 49 -10.66 -9.40 -3.29
N ASN A 50 -11.83 -8.86 -3.01
CA ASN A 50 -12.97 -9.69 -2.65
C ASN A 50 -13.35 -10.60 -3.81
N GLY A 51 -13.30 -10.08 -5.03
CA GLY A 51 -13.60 -10.87 -6.22
C GLY A 51 -12.59 -11.97 -6.46
N GLN A 52 -11.37 -11.83 -5.91
CA GLN A 52 -10.36 -12.85 -6.04
C GLN A 52 -10.44 -13.85 -4.90
N GLY A 53 -11.46 -13.76 -4.07
CA GLY A 53 -11.66 -14.72 -3.01
C GLY A 53 -11.26 -14.28 -1.62
N GLY A 54 -10.93 -13.00 -1.45
CA GLY A 54 -10.52 -12.51 -0.15
C GLY A 54 -11.66 -12.41 0.85
N GLY A 55 -12.81 -12.10 0.33
CA GLY A 55 -14.07 -12.06 1.07
C GLY A 55 -14.03 -12.00 2.58
N ASP A 56 -14.48 -13.04 3.19
CA ASP A 56 -14.63 -13.10 4.64
C ASP A 56 -13.38 -13.54 5.39
N ASP A 57 -12.34 -13.90 4.71
CA ASP A 57 -11.13 -14.39 5.35
C ASP A 57 -10.13 -13.24 5.41
N ALA A 58 -9.94 -12.69 6.61
CA ALA A 58 -9.06 -11.53 6.78
C ALA A 58 -7.62 -11.82 6.39
N ILE A 59 -7.13 -13.00 6.69
CA ILE A 59 -5.75 -13.36 6.36
C ILE A 59 -5.59 -13.44 4.85
N LYS A 60 -6.54 -14.07 4.19
CA LYS A 60 -6.49 -14.22 2.75
C LYS A 60 -6.64 -12.86 2.08
N MET A 61 -7.52 -12.02 2.59
CA MET A 61 -7.74 -10.70 2.04
C MET A 61 -6.46 -9.86 2.15
N THR A 62 -5.79 -9.91 3.30
CA THR A 62 -4.57 -9.14 3.50
C THR A 62 -3.45 -9.63 2.59
N THR A 63 -3.33 -10.94 2.41
CA THR A 63 -2.33 -11.50 1.51
C THR A 63 -2.56 -11.05 0.08
N LEU A 64 -3.81 -11.10 -0.37
CA LEU A 64 -4.14 -10.65 -1.73
C LEU A 64 -3.93 -9.15 -1.89
N MET A 65 -4.18 -8.39 -0.84
CA MET A 65 -3.97 -6.94 -0.87
C MET A 65 -2.47 -6.63 -0.99
N LEU A 66 -1.62 -7.38 -0.30
CA LEU A 66 -0.19 -7.21 -0.42
C LEU A 66 0.25 -7.44 -1.87
N ILE A 67 -0.26 -8.50 -2.48
CA ILE A 67 0.08 -8.80 -3.86
C ILE A 67 -0.35 -7.66 -4.78
N LYS A 68 -1.51 -7.11 -4.54
CA LYS A 68 -2.02 -6.05 -5.37
C LYS A 68 -1.29 -4.74 -5.20
N LYS A 69 -0.90 -4.42 -3.98
CA LYS A 69 -0.41 -3.07 -3.68
C LYS A 69 1.09 -2.92 -3.53
N ALA A 70 1.82 -3.97 -3.21
CA ALA A 70 3.26 -3.84 -3.00
C ALA A 70 3.97 -3.59 -4.32
N GLU A 71 4.76 -2.54 -4.37
CA GLU A 71 5.46 -2.13 -5.58
C GLU A 71 6.93 -1.89 -5.31
N ASN A 72 7.71 -2.01 -6.34
CA ASN A 72 9.10 -1.59 -6.31
C ASN A 72 9.13 -0.08 -6.54
N GLU A 73 10.28 0.52 -6.36
CA GLU A 73 10.42 1.96 -6.51
C GLU A 73 9.95 2.43 -7.88
N ASP A 74 10.17 1.65 -8.91
CA ASP A 74 9.79 2.02 -10.27
C ASP A 74 8.32 1.75 -10.58
N GLY A 75 7.56 1.30 -9.62
CA GLY A 75 6.14 1.05 -9.81
C GLY A 75 5.76 -0.35 -10.28
N THR A 76 6.75 -1.21 -10.53
CA THR A 76 6.43 -2.57 -10.93
C THR A 76 6.01 -3.35 -9.69
N LYS A 77 5.24 -4.41 -9.89
CA LYS A 77 4.72 -5.18 -8.74
C LYS A 77 5.80 -6.05 -8.12
N CYS A 78 5.81 -6.10 -6.81
CA CYS A 78 6.75 -6.97 -6.10
C CYS A 78 6.31 -8.42 -6.12
N PHE A 79 5.01 -8.67 -6.15
CA PHE A 79 4.47 -10.02 -6.05
C PHE A 79 3.43 -10.30 -7.13
N GLN A 80 3.18 -11.56 -7.37
CA GLN A 80 2.14 -12.00 -8.30
C GLN A 80 1.25 -12.99 -7.58
N LEU A 81 0.10 -13.29 -8.13
CA LEU A 81 -0.84 -14.23 -7.50
C LEU A 81 -0.23 -15.60 -7.24
N GLY A 82 0.71 -15.99 -8.07
CA GLY A 82 1.39 -17.27 -7.85
C GLY A 82 2.26 -17.30 -6.60
N ASP A 83 2.49 -16.14 -5.97
CA ASP A 83 3.35 -16.08 -4.79
C ASP A 83 2.58 -16.32 -3.48
N VAL A 84 1.28 -16.54 -3.53
CA VAL A 84 0.46 -16.70 -2.32
C VAL A 84 1.04 -17.78 -1.40
N ALA A 85 1.37 -18.94 -1.95
CA ALA A 85 1.87 -20.04 -1.12
C ALA A 85 3.20 -19.69 -0.47
N ALA A 86 4.08 -19.02 -1.21
CA ALA A 86 5.37 -18.62 -0.67
C ALA A 86 5.22 -17.57 0.41
N LEU A 87 4.31 -16.61 0.21
CA LEU A 87 4.07 -15.58 1.20
C LEU A 87 3.56 -16.20 2.51
N ARG A 88 2.71 -17.19 2.41
CA ARG A 88 2.16 -17.82 3.60
C ARG A 88 3.19 -18.60 4.41
N ARG A 89 4.33 -18.89 3.82
CA ARG A 89 5.37 -19.60 4.53
C ARG A 89 6.38 -18.67 5.20
N LEU A 90 6.25 -17.38 5.00
CA LEU A 90 7.15 -16.43 5.64
C LEU A 90 6.83 -16.35 7.13
N PRO A 91 7.82 -16.03 7.96
CA PRO A 91 7.57 -15.86 9.38
C PRO A 91 6.51 -14.80 9.64
N GLU A 92 5.71 -15.01 10.67
CA GLU A 92 4.66 -14.08 11.03
C GLU A 92 5.18 -12.67 11.22
N LYS A 93 6.34 -12.51 11.82
CA LYS A 93 6.84 -11.17 12.07
C LYS A 93 7.14 -10.41 10.78
N VAL A 94 7.50 -11.12 9.72
CA VAL A 94 7.77 -10.50 8.44
C VAL A 94 6.44 -10.07 7.82
N LEU A 95 5.46 -10.96 7.81
CA LEU A 95 4.17 -10.63 7.25
C LEU A 95 3.47 -9.53 8.03
N ASN A 96 3.57 -9.57 9.35
CA ASN A 96 2.94 -8.54 10.18
C ASN A 96 3.49 -7.16 9.87
N GLN A 97 4.79 -7.04 9.65
CA GLN A 97 5.36 -5.74 9.31
C GLN A 97 4.84 -5.25 7.98
N MET A 98 4.76 -6.15 6.99
CA MET A 98 4.27 -5.75 5.68
C MET A 98 2.79 -5.40 5.71
N GLU A 99 2.02 -6.13 6.50
CA GLU A 99 0.59 -5.86 6.62
C GLU A 99 0.33 -4.52 7.30
N LEU A 100 1.11 -4.19 8.32
CA LEU A 100 0.98 -2.90 8.96
C LEU A 100 1.32 -1.79 7.98
N ALA A 101 2.33 -2.02 7.14
CA ALA A 101 2.72 -1.04 6.14
C ALA A 101 1.62 -0.77 5.13
N LEU A 102 0.79 -1.77 4.83
CA LEU A 102 -0.34 -1.57 3.94
C LEU A 102 -1.27 -0.50 4.48
N PHE A 103 -1.35 -0.37 5.81
CA PHE A 103 -2.21 0.58 6.45
C PHE A 103 -1.45 1.83 6.92
N GLY A 104 -0.24 1.99 6.45
CA GLY A 104 0.53 3.20 6.68
C GLY A 104 1.26 3.31 7.99
N VAL A 105 1.50 2.19 8.68
CA VAL A 105 2.23 2.24 9.94
C VAL A 105 3.40 1.26 9.94
N ASP A 106 4.41 1.55 10.75
CA ASP A 106 5.56 0.66 10.86
C ASP A 106 5.32 -0.34 12.00
N LYS A 107 6.32 -1.17 12.27
CA LYS A 107 6.18 -2.24 13.26
C LYS A 107 5.93 -1.71 14.66
N ASP A 108 6.23 -0.45 14.93
CA ASP A 108 6.03 0.14 16.24
C ASP A 108 4.74 0.95 16.28
N GLY A 109 3.95 0.92 15.23
CA GLY A 109 2.70 1.63 15.18
C GLY A 109 2.81 3.09 14.79
N ASN A 110 3.98 3.53 14.36
CA ASN A 110 4.17 4.91 13.94
C ASN A 110 3.84 5.09 12.47
N PRO A 111 3.32 6.25 12.08
CA PRO A 111 2.99 6.48 10.67
C PRO A 111 4.22 6.38 9.79
N LEU A 112 4.08 5.77 8.65
CA LEU A 112 5.16 5.70 7.67
C LEU A 112 5.19 7.00 6.89
N GLU A 113 6.38 7.36 6.43
CA GLU A 113 6.55 8.56 5.66
C GLU A 113 5.91 8.41 4.30
N GLN A 114 5.09 9.38 3.92
CA GLN A 114 4.48 9.37 2.61
C GLN A 114 5.35 10.10 1.62
N LEU A 115 5.60 9.47 0.50
CA LEU A 115 6.37 10.09 -0.57
C LEU A 115 5.41 10.67 -1.57
N GLU A 116 5.61 11.92 -1.91
CA GLU A 116 4.76 12.54 -2.89
C GLU A 116 5.36 12.40 -4.25
N ILE A 117 4.53 12.14 -5.23
CA ILE A 117 5.00 12.00 -6.54
C ILE A 117 5.51 13.30 -7.01
N GLU A 118 4.88 14.36 -6.64
CA GLU A 118 5.29 15.60 -7.03
C GLU A 118 6.37 16.11 -6.24
N MET A 119 7.48 15.97 -6.61
CA MET A 119 8.55 16.41 -5.87
C MET A 119 8.64 17.87 -5.88
N ALA A 120 7.92 18.43 -6.64
CA ALA A 120 7.98 19.81 -6.75
C ALA A 120 7.70 20.52 -5.54
N LYS A 121 7.16 19.86 -4.65
CA LYS A 121 6.88 20.52 -3.58
C LYS A 121 7.99 20.93 -2.86
N LYS A 122 8.98 20.70 -3.17
CA LYS A 122 9.97 21.00 -2.50
C LYS A 122 10.07 22.36 -2.49
N ASP A 123 10.00 23.00 -2.24
CA ASP A 123 10.12 24.23 -2.24
C ASP A 123 10.85 24.70 -1.49
#